data_a7dbab63b16ea83b2bb612cc08664d0a
#
_entry.id   a7dbab63b16ea83b2bb612cc08664d0a
#
_cell.length_a   1.000
_cell.length_b   1.000
_cell.length_c   1.000
_cell.angle_alpha   90.00
_cell.angle_beta   90.00
_cell.angle_gamma   90.00
#
_symmetry.space_group_name_H-M   'P 1'
#
loop_
_entity.id
_entity.type
_entity.pdbx_description
1 polymer ?
#
loop_
_entity_poly.entity_id
_entity_poly.type
_entity_poly.pdbx_seq_one_letter_code
_entity_poly.pdbx_strand_id
1 'polypeptide(L)'
;MHRGEIYHNLPLMMDELTNTVGGKLSDLAYQLTGGTQRNRMAQSGNAERHRGKPWSLLAISTGNTSFVEMISRVKGFPKAEAQRILEFRTEQKFFGSSSKAETDKLWPAFKGNYGHAGVRFVQWVINNRVECERTIKHVQSRVDEKAELGPENRFWSAAVTSIISALMIGRKAGVLPFEVKPVFAFAVNRLRERKAFVADMGSSVSETLNNYISEHWSNILWIKSTDDGRGDIDSNPLDMLALPEVTPRGKFVARYETDVKKVY
;
A
#
# COMPACT_ATOMS: atom_id res chain seq x y z
N MET A 1 -12.77 11.59 4.09
CA MET A 1 -12.26 11.45 2.72
C MET A 1 -12.72 12.50 1.72
N HIS A 2 -13.23 13.62 2.16
CA HIS A 2 -13.50 14.77 1.28
C HIS A 2 -12.26 15.33 0.56
N ARG A 3 -11.06 15.13 1.11
CA ARG A 3 -9.84 15.68 0.51
C ARG A 3 -9.53 15.12 -0.87
N GLY A 4 -9.74 13.83 -1.12
CA GLY A 4 -9.52 13.24 -2.44
C GLY A 4 -10.36 13.90 -3.53
N GLU A 5 -11.63 14.19 -3.26
CA GLU A 5 -12.54 14.87 -4.19
C GLU A 5 -12.16 16.34 -4.42
N ILE A 6 -11.70 17.03 -3.36
CA ILE A 6 -11.28 18.43 -3.44
C ILE A 6 -9.99 18.56 -4.25
N TYR A 7 -9.00 17.71 -3.96
CA TYR A 7 -7.71 17.74 -4.68
C TYR A 7 -7.83 17.17 -6.09
N HIS A 8 -8.77 16.24 -6.32
CA HIS A 8 -9.09 15.63 -7.60
C HIS A 8 -7.85 15.06 -8.32
N ASN A 9 -7.10 15.89 -9.05
CA ASN A 9 -5.88 15.53 -9.80
C ASN A 9 -4.61 16.19 -9.25
N LEU A 10 -4.70 16.90 -8.13
CA LEU A 10 -3.55 17.51 -7.49
C LEU A 10 -2.92 16.56 -6.46
N PRO A 11 -1.60 16.63 -6.23
CA PRO A 11 -0.95 15.82 -5.22
C PRO A 11 -1.53 16.08 -3.82
N LEU A 12 -1.78 15.03 -3.06
CA LEU A 12 -2.21 15.11 -1.68
C LEU A 12 -1.01 14.87 -0.76
N MET A 13 -0.61 15.91 -0.03
CA MET A 13 0.47 15.82 0.95
C MET A 13 -0.11 15.55 2.33
N MET A 14 0.45 14.58 3.05
CA MET A 14 0.06 14.21 4.40
C MET A 14 1.31 14.02 5.24
N ASP A 15 1.41 14.75 6.32
CA ASP A 15 2.54 14.65 7.25
C ASP A 15 2.18 13.78 8.45
N GLU A 16 3.17 13.06 8.99
CA GLU A 16 3.08 12.27 10.22
C GLU A 16 1.86 11.35 10.36
N LEU A 17 1.62 10.46 9.38
CA LEU A 17 0.54 9.47 9.50
C LEU A 17 0.79 8.38 10.57
N THR A 18 1.92 8.41 11.25
CA THR A 18 2.34 7.41 12.24
C THR A 18 1.42 7.32 13.48
N ASN A 19 0.65 8.36 13.77
CA ASN A 19 -0.32 8.36 14.86
C ASN A 19 -1.65 7.65 14.52
N THR A 20 -1.73 7.05 13.32
CA THR A 20 -2.95 6.39 12.84
C THR A 20 -2.88 4.89 13.08
N VAL A 21 -3.96 4.29 13.56
CA VAL A 21 -4.05 2.83 13.77
C VAL A 21 -3.92 2.08 12.43
N GLY A 22 -3.15 0.99 12.41
CA GLY A 22 -2.83 0.21 11.19
C GLY A 22 -4.04 -0.20 10.35
N GLY A 23 -5.18 -0.55 10.96
CA GLY A 23 -6.43 -0.84 10.25
C GLY A 23 -6.96 0.35 9.44
N LYS A 24 -6.87 1.56 9.99
CA LYS A 24 -7.25 2.80 9.27
C LYS A 24 -6.28 3.11 8.14
N LEU A 25 -4.99 2.78 8.28
CA LEU A 25 -4.00 2.95 7.21
C LEU A 25 -4.28 2.01 6.04
N SER A 26 -4.65 0.76 6.31
CA SER A 26 -5.10 -0.17 5.28
C SER A 26 -6.30 0.38 4.52
N ASP A 27 -7.34 0.83 5.22
CA ASP A 27 -8.51 1.45 4.60
C ASP A 27 -8.14 2.68 3.77
N LEU A 28 -7.22 3.52 4.25
CA LEU A 28 -6.72 4.69 3.53
C LEU A 28 -6.04 4.29 2.22
N ALA A 29 -5.16 3.27 2.24
CA ALA A 29 -4.50 2.77 1.05
C ALA A 29 -5.50 2.32 -0.03
N TYR A 30 -6.51 1.52 0.35
CA TYR A 30 -7.55 1.08 -0.57
C TYR A 30 -8.42 2.24 -1.09
N GLN A 31 -8.78 3.18 -0.24
CA GLN A 31 -9.64 4.30 -0.63
C GLN A 31 -8.91 5.26 -1.58
N LEU A 32 -7.65 5.62 -1.29
CA LEU A 32 -6.86 6.50 -2.17
C LEU A 32 -6.66 5.88 -3.55
N THR A 33 -6.31 4.59 -3.60
CA THR A 33 -6.06 3.89 -4.85
C THR A 33 -7.34 3.47 -5.58
N GLY A 34 -8.49 3.48 -4.90
CA GLY A 34 -9.80 3.22 -5.51
C GLY A 34 -10.32 4.36 -6.37
N GLY A 35 -9.79 5.57 -6.22
CA GLY A 35 -10.13 6.74 -7.04
C GLY A 35 -11.56 7.26 -6.89
N THR A 36 -12.38 6.66 -6.03
CA THR A 36 -13.78 7.05 -5.79
C THR A 36 -14.16 6.80 -4.33
N GLN A 37 -15.18 7.50 -3.87
CA GLN A 37 -15.78 7.18 -2.57
C GLN A 37 -16.44 5.81 -2.58
N ARG A 38 -16.40 5.12 -1.43
CA ARG A 38 -17.19 3.90 -1.23
C ARG A 38 -18.68 4.24 -1.31
N ASN A 39 -19.46 3.36 -1.94
CA ASN A 39 -20.91 3.45 -1.93
C ASN A 39 -21.40 3.41 -0.48
N ARG A 40 -22.27 4.34 -0.13
CA ARG A 40 -22.97 4.39 1.15
C ARG A 40 -24.46 4.57 0.87
N MET A 41 -25.27 3.92 1.68
CA MET A 41 -26.70 4.15 1.67
C MET A 41 -27.00 5.56 2.21
N ALA A 42 -28.01 6.20 1.66
CA ALA A 42 -28.53 7.42 2.23
C ALA A 42 -29.19 7.11 3.59
N GLN A 43 -29.18 8.09 4.48
CA GLN A 43 -29.69 7.94 5.84
C GLN A 43 -31.22 7.71 5.89
N SER A 44 -31.91 7.96 4.79
CA SER A 44 -33.36 7.72 4.63
C SER A 44 -33.64 7.17 3.22
N GLY A 45 -34.49 6.16 3.10
CA GLY A 45 -35.12 5.76 1.85
C GLY A 45 -34.42 4.70 1.01
N ASN A 46 -33.51 3.85 1.54
CA ASN A 46 -32.87 2.77 0.80
C ASN A 46 -32.21 3.17 -0.55
N ALA A 47 -31.95 4.45 -0.75
CA ALA A 47 -31.29 4.96 -1.94
C ALA A 47 -29.76 4.99 -1.75
N GLU A 48 -29.00 4.72 -2.80
CA GLU A 48 -27.57 4.96 -2.79
C GLU A 48 -27.31 6.48 -2.70
N ARG A 49 -26.39 6.85 -1.80
CA ARG A 49 -25.92 8.24 -1.72
C ARG A 49 -25.19 8.58 -3.02
N HIS A 50 -25.44 9.77 -3.57
CA HIS A 50 -24.72 10.24 -4.74
C HIS A 50 -23.19 10.17 -4.52
N ARG A 51 -22.50 9.50 -5.45
CA ARG A 51 -21.04 9.40 -5.42
C ARG A 51 -20.44 10.80 -5.65
N GLY A 52 -19.46 11.15 -4.84
CA GLY A 52 -18.68 12.33 -5.11
C GLY A 52 -17.83 12.21 -6.39
N LYS A 53 -17.10 13.27 -6.73
CA LYS A 53 -16.23 13.28 -7.90
C LYS A 53 -15.11 12.23 -7.76
N PRO A 54 -14.77 11.51 -8.83
CA PRO A 54 -13.62 10.62 -8.83
C PRO A 54 -12.31 11.43 -8.70
N TRP A 55 -11.25 10.78 -8.26
CA TRP A 55 -9.92 11.38 -8.21
C TRP A 55 -8.86 10.47 -8.82
N SER A 56 -7.82 11.10 -9.36
CA SER A 56 -6.60 10.45 -9.84
C SER A 56 -5.42 11.28 -9.35
N LEU A 57 -4.94 11.01 -8.15
CA LEU A 57 -3.93 11.81 -7.48
C LEU A 57 -2.79 10.95 -6.93
N LEU A 58 -1.63 11.55 -6.77
CA LEU A 58 -0.51 11.00 -6.04
C LEU A 58 -0.63 11.45 -4.58
N ALA A 59 -0.76 10.49 -3.66
CA ALA A 59 -0.67 10.77 -2.23
C ALA A 59 0.77 10.57 -1.77
N ILE A 60 1.32 11.57 -1.09
CA ILE A 60 2.68 11.57 -0.55
C ILE A 60 2.57 11.78 0.95
N SER A 61 3.23 10.93 1.71
CA SER A 61 3.25 11.10 3.16
C SER A 61 4.62 10.82 3.75
N THR A 62 4.86 11.39 4.92
CA THR A 62 6.02 11.11 5.75
C THR A 62 5.60 10.35 7.00
N GLY A 63 6.53 9.65 7.62
CA GLY A 63 6.30 8.93 8.86
C GLY A 63 7.60 8.41 9.46
N ASN A 64 7.61 8.25 10.77
CA ASN A 64 8.76 7.73 11.52
C ASN A 64 8.80 6.19 11.55
N THR A 65 7.72 5.54 11.11
CA THR A 65 7.58 4.08 11.07
C THR A 65 7.00 3.67 9.71
N SER A 66 7.40 2.50 9.22
CA SER A 66 6.87 1.93 7.99
C SER A 66 5.35 1.72 8.08
N PHE A 67 4.61 2.19 7.07
CA PHE A 67 3.16 1.97 6.99
C PHE A 67 2.81 0.50 6.85
N VAL A 68 3.58 -0.21 6.06
CA VAL A 68 3.36 -1.64 5.86
C VAL A 68 3.60 -2.39 7.16
N GLU A 69 4.62 -2.03 7.93
CA GLU A 69 4.87 -2.59 9.25
C GLU A 69 3.72 -2.28 10.23
N MET A 70 3.20 -1.06 10.23
CA MET A 70 2.05 -0.70 11.08
C MET A 70 0.78 -1.48 10.71
N ILE A 71 0.55 -1.73 9.42
CA ILE A 71 -0.58 -2.52 8.95
C ILE A 71 -0.38 -4.00 9.32
N SER A 72 0.85 -4.53 9.20
CA SER A 72 1.16 -5.94 9.50
C SER A 72 0.91 -6.31 10.97
N ARG A 73 1.07 -5.37 11.89
CA ARG A 73 0.74 -5.59 13.31
C ARG A 73 -0.75 -5.88 13.55
N VAL A 74 -1.61 -5.49 12.63
CA VAL A 74 -3.07 -5.68 12.75
C VAL A 74 -3.58 -6.79 11.84
N LYS A 75 -2.99 -6.91 10.63
CA LYS A 75 -3.48 -7.81 9.57
C LYS A 75 -2.60 -9.03 9.31
N GLY A 76 -1.44 -9.12 9.96
CA GLY A 76 -0.45 -10.16 9.66
C GLY A 76 0.28 -9.91 8.34
N PHE A 77 -0.30 -10.27 7.18
CA PHE A 77 0.35 -10.17 5.88
C PHE A 77 -0.32 -9.14 4.95
N PRO A 78 0.08 -7.86 4.99
CA PRO A 78 -0.54 -6.81 4.20
C PRO A 78 0.03 -6.72 2.78
N LYS A 79 0.18 -7.83 2.06
CA LYS A 79 0.76 -7.89 0.70
C LYS A 79 0.00 -6.98 -0.28
N ALA A 80 -1.32 -7.01 -0.23
CA ALA A 80 -2.17 -6.21 -1.11
C ALA A 80 -2.05 -4.70 -0.84
N GLU A 81 -1.88 -4.31 0.42
CA GLU A 81 -1.60 -2.93 0.82
C GLU A 81 -0.19 -2.52 0.42
N ALA A 82 0.80 -3.41 0.64
CA ALA A 82 2.18 -3.19 0.25
C ALA A 82 2.33 -2.93 -1.26
N GLN A 83 1.53 -3.60 -2.11
CA GLN A 83 1.48 -3.36 -3.55
C GLN A 83 0.85 -2.02 -3.95
N ARG A 84 0.15 -1.34 -3.03
CA ARG A 84 -0.44 -0.01 -3.23
C ARG A 84 0.43 1.11 -2.69
N ILE A 85 1.36 0.80 -1.80
CA ILE A 85 2.19 1.76 -1.08
C ILE A 85 3.63 1.61 -1.56
N LEU A 86 4.16 2.61 -2.24
CA LEU A 86 5.58 2.70 -2.53
C LEU A 86 6.27 3.40 -1.37
N GLU A 87 7.00 2.65 -0.58
CA GLU A 87 7.66 3.12 0.62
C GLU A 87 9.17 2.85 0.55
N PHE A 88 9.94 3.81 1.00
CA PHE A 88 11.38 3.67 1.16
C PHE A 88 11.87 4.50 2.33
N ARG A 89 12.91 4.01 2.96
CA ARG A 89 13.54 4.70 4.08
C ARG A 89 14.47 5.78 3.57
N THR A 90 14.34 6.99 4.12
CA THR A 90 15.30 8.07 3.92
C THR A 90 16.39 7.98 4.97
N GLU A 91 17.64 7.99 4.54
CA GLU A 91 18.78 8.02 5.45
C GLU A 91 19.29 9.45 5.59
N GLN A 92 19.77 9.81 6.77
CA GLN A 92 20.28 11.16 7.05
C GLN A 92 21.38 11.60 6.09
N LYS A 93 22.18 10.66 5.60
CA LYS A 93 23.25 10.93 4.60
C LYS A 93 22.74 11.50 3.27
N PHE A 94 21.44 11.28 2.91
CA PHE A 94 20.89 11.87 1.69
C PHE A 94 20.71 13.39 1.76
N PHE A 95 20.64 13.94 2.95
CA PHE A 95 20.46 15.37 3.17
C PHE A 95 21.78 16.12 3.38
N GLY A 96 22.89 15.39 3.34
CA GLY A 96 24.22 15.96 3.61
C GLY A 96 24.34 16.50 5.04
N SER A 97 25.26 17.40 5.23
CA SER A 97 25.46 18.12 6.51
C SER A 97 24.68 19.44 6.56
N SER A 98 23.54 19.53 5.85
CA SER A 98 22.77 20.79 5.83
C SER A 98 22.40 21.18 7.25
N SER A 99 22.98 22.27 7.69
CA SER A 99 22.76 22.80 9.03
C SER A 99 21.40 23.46 9.10
N LYS A 100 20.83 23.55 10.33
CA LYS A 100 19.64 24.37 10.59
C LYS A 100 19.77 25.76 9.96
N ALA A 101 20.97 26.35 10.02
CA ALA A 101 21.24 27.67 9.46
C ALA A 101 21.05 27.74 7.93
N GLU A 102 21.33 26.67 7.18
CA GLU A 102 21.07 26.61 5.74
C GLU A 102 19.57 26.49 5.44
N THR A 103 18.86 25.67 6.22
CA THR A 103 17.40 25.54 6.12
C THR A 103 16.71 26.86 6.43
N ASP A 104 17.15 27.56 7.49
CA ASP A 104 16.61 28.85 7.89
C ASP A 104 16.81 29.95 6.82
N LYS A 105 17.89 29.87 6.02
CA LYS A 105 18.12 30.76 4.87
C LYS A 105 17.22 30.44 3.68
N LEU A 106 16.91 29.16 3.44
CA LEU A 106 16.05 28.75 2.32
C LEU A 106 14.57 29.10 2.55
N TRP A 107 14.11 29.09 3.78
CA TRP A 107 12.70 29.29 4.10
C TRP A 107 12.12 30.65 3.63
N PRO A 108 12.76 31.80 3.82
CA PRO A 108 12.33 33.08 3.27
C PRO A 108 12.30 33.07 1.73
N ALA A 109 13.29 32.41 1.09
CA ALA A 109 13.34 32.31 -0.36
C ALA A 109 12.14 31.51 -0.92
N PHE A 110 11.76 30.40 -0.27
CA PHE A 110 10.56 29.66 -0.65
C PHE A 110 9.29 30.48 -0.49
N LYS A 111 9.17 31.24 0.60
CA LYS A 111 7.99 32.12 0.83
C LYS A 111 7.86 33.24 -0.19
N GLY A 112 8.97 33.76 -0.69
CA GLY A 112 9.01 34.85 -1.67
C GLY A 112 8.90 34.40 -3.13
N ASN A 113 9.21 33.11 -3.42
CA ASN A 113 9.36 32.59 -4.80
C ASN A 113 8.54 31.32 -5.03
N TYR A 114 7.25 31.34 -4.74
CA TYR A 114 6.38 30.19 -4.98
C TYR A 114 5.44 30.42 -6.18
N GLY A 115 4.99 29.32 -6.79
CA GLY A 115 3.95 29.31 -7.82
C GLY A 115 4.46 29.53 -9.27
N HIS A 116 5.59 30.20 -9.49
CA HIS A 116 6.09 30.54 -10.83
C HIS A 116 6.37 29.31 -11.70
N ALA A 117 7.06 28.33 -11.14
CA ALA A 117 7.40 27.08 -11.82
C ALA A 117 6.14 26.31 -12.26
N GLY A 118 5.14 26.23 -11.38
CA GLY A 118 3.88 25.53 -11.64
C GLY A 118 3.11 26.12 -12.82
N VAL A 119 2.97 27.44 -12.87
CA VAL A 119 2.29 28.13 -13.99
C VAL A 119 2.99 27.84 -15.32
N ARG A 120 4.31 27.98 -15.37
CA ARG A 120 5.09 27.69 -16.58
C ARG A 120 4.99 26.23 -17.00
N PHE A 121 5.05 25.31 -16.04
CA PHE A 121 4.90 23.89 -16.29
C PHE A 121 3.53 23.55 -16.90
N VAL A 122 2.44 24.04 -16.31
CA VAL A 122 1.08 23.80 -16.80
C VAL A 122 0.87 24.41 -18.20
N GLN A 123 1.34 25.62 -18.44
CA GLN A 123 1.28 26.25 -19.77
C GLN A 123 2.01 25.39 -20.81
N TRP A 124 3.19 24.86 -20.46
CA TRP A 124 3.94 23.99 -21.38
C TRP A 124 3.17 22.70 -21.66
N VAL A 125 2.60 22.05 -20.63
CA VAL A 125 1.81 20.82 -20.76
C VAL A 125 0.60 21.04 -21.67
N ILE A 126 -0.14 22.14 -21.49
CA ILE A 126 -1.31 22.47 -22.33
C ILE A 126 -0.91 22.59 -23.80
N ASN A 127 0.19 23.28 -24.06
CA ASN A 127 0.66 23.54 -25.42
C ASN A 127 1.32 22.31 -26.08
N ASN A 128 1.76 21.32 -25.30
CA ASN A 128 2.51 20.16 -25.80
C ASN A 128 1.89 18.82 -25.36
N ARG A 129 0.57 18.76 -25.34
CA ARG A 129 -0.18 17.61 -24.80
C ARG A 129 0.23 16.27 -25.43
N VAL A 130 0.34 16.22 -26.76
CA VAL A 130 0.72 14.99 -27.49
C VAL A 130 2.13 14.52 -27.10
N GLU A 131 3.05 15.46 -26.90
CA GLU A 131 4.40 15.14 -26.44
C GLU A 131 4.41 14.63 -25.00
N CYS A 132 3.59 15.23 -24.11
CA CYS A 132 3.42 14.75 -22.75
C CYS A 132 2.91 13.31 -22.72
N GLU A 133 1.86 12.99 -23.47
CA GLU A 133 1.29 11.65 -23.54
C GLU A 133 2.30 10.62 -24.07
N ARG A 134 3.09 10.99 -25.09
CA ARG A 134 4.18 10.17 -25.60
C ARG A 134 5.27 9.96 -24.57
N THR A 135 5.66 11.01 -23.85
CA THR A 135 6.66 10.93 -22.77
C THR A 135 6.20 10.00 -21.64
N ILE A 136 4.95 10.12 -21.21
CA ILE A 136 4.38 9.26 -20.15
C ILE A 136 4.41 7.79 -20.57
N LYS A 137 3.93 7.46 -21.77
CA LYS A 137 3.93 6.08 -22.30
C LYS A 137 5.35 5.51 -22.39
N HIS A 138 6.30 6.31 -22.89
CA HIS A 138 7.70 5.91 -22.97
C HIS A 138 8.31 5.65 -21.59
N VAL A 139 8.10 6.55 -20.64
CA VAL A 139 8.60 6.40 -19.27
C VAL A 139 8.00 5.18 -18.60
N GLN A 140 6.69 4.98 -18.75
CA GLN A 140 6.01 3.81 -18.17
C GLN A 140 6.64 2.49 -18.67
N SER A 141 6.78 2.34 -19.98
CA SER A 141 7.41 1.16 -20.57
C SER A 141 8.84 0.95 -20.05
N ARG A 142 9.61 2.02 -19.89
CA ARG A 142 10.99 1.95 -19.37
C ARG A 142 11.06 1.62 -17.88
N VAL A 143 10.13 2.15 -17.07
CA VAL A 143 10.03 1.83 -15.64
C VAL A 143 9.68 0.36 -15.47
N ASP A 144 8.64 -0.11 -16.16
CA ASP A 144 8.16 -1.49 -16.06
C ASP A 144 9.24 -2.49 -16.53
N GLU A 145 9.89 -2.21 -17.68
CA GLU A 145 11.00 -3.03 -18.18
C GLU A 145 12.18 -3.07 -17.20
N LYS A 146 12.64 -1.89 -16.73
CA LYS A 146 13.86 -1.82 -15.93
C LYS A 146 13.67 -2.31 -14.49
N ALA A 147 12.49 -2.15 -13.92
CA ALA A 147 12.16 -2.66 -12.59
C ALA A 147 11.49 -4.04 -12.62
N GLU A 148 11.29 -4.61 -13.84
CA GLU A 148 10.64 -5.91 -14.04
C GLU A 148 9.27 -6.00 -13.35
N LEU A 149 8.45 -4.95 -13.49
CA LEU A 149 7.16 -4.85 -12.83
C LEU A 149 6.10 -5.67 -13.56
N GLY A 150 5.30 -6.41 -12.78
CA GLY A 150 4.11 -7.11 -13.25
C GLY A 150 2.82 -6.30 -13.02
N PRO A 151 1.66 -6.85 -13.45
CA PRO A 151 0.35 -6.22 -13.27
C PRO A 151 0.00 -5.91 -11.81
N GLU A 152 0.50 -6.70 -10.87
CA GLU A 152 0.34 -6.52 -9.43
C GLU A 152 1.01 -5.24 -8.90
N ASN A 153 2.04 -4.74 -9.60
CA ASN A 153 2.81 -3.56 -9.23
C ASN A 153 2.33 -2.27 -9.91
N ARG A 154 1.13 -2.28 -10.51
CA ARG A 154 0.59 -1.16 -11.31
C ARG A 154 0.57 0.18 -10.58
N PHE A 155 0.36 0.20 -9.26
CA PHE A 155 0.34 1.44 -8.47
C PHE A 155 1.73 2.03 -8.32
N TRP A 156 2.76 1.19 -8.15
CA TRP A 156 4.14 1.65 -8.12
C TRP A 156 4.59 2.16 -9.48
N SER A 157 4.26 1.40 -10.55
CA SER A 157 4.50 1.83 -11.94
C SER A 157 3.88 3.19 -12.20
N ALA A 158 2.60 3.39 -11.87
CA ALA A 158 1.91 4.65 -12.07
C ALA A 158 2.54 5.80 -11.27
N ALA A 159 2.89 5.58 -10.00
CA ALA A 159 3.50 6.60 -9.15
C ALA A 159 4.86 7.04 -9.69
N VAL A 160 5.76 6.09 -9.97
CA VAL A 160 7.11 6.41 -10.48
C VAL A 160 7.05 6.99 -11.88
N THR A 161 6.18 6.47 -12.75
CA THR A 161 5.96 7.02 -14.09
C THR A 161 5.52 8.47 -14.01
N SER A 162 4.59 8.80 -13.12
CA SER A 162 4.11 10.19 -12.94
C SER A 162 5.24 11.12 -12.51
N ILE A 163 6.05 10.71 -11.53
CA ILE A 163 7.17 11.50 -11.02
C ILE A 163 8.23 11.70 -12.12
N ILE A 164 8.71 10.64 -12.75
CA ILE A 164 9.78 10.71 -13.75
C ILE A 164 9.31 11.48 -14.99
N SER A 165 8.07 11.27 -15.44
CA SER A 165 7.50 12.02 -16.56
C SER A 165 7.40 13.52 -16.24
N ALA A 166 6.94 13.87 -15.04
CA ALA A 166 6.88 15.26 -14.59
C ALA A 166 8.26 15.92 -14.56
N LEU A 167 9.30 15.20 -14.10
CA LEU A 167 10.66 15.70 -14.13
C LEU A 167 11.19 15.91 -15.56
N MET A 168 10.94 14.97 -16.48
CA MET A 168 11.35 15.08 -17.88
C MET A 168 10.63 16.26 -18.58
N ILE A 169 9.32 16.38 -18.36
CA ILE A 169 8.51 17.47 -18.89
C ILE A 169 8.95 18.81 -18.29
N GLY A 170 9.18 18.86 -16.97
CA GLY A 170 9.64 20.06 -16.29
C GLY A 170 11.01 20.55 -16.78
N ARG A 171 11.90 19.61 -17.13
CA ARG A 171 13.16 19.96 -17.77
C ARG A 171 12.97 20.53 -19.17
N LYS A 172 12.12 19.92 -20.00
CA LYS A 172 11.78 20.46 -21.33
C LYS A 172 11.11 21.84 -21.26
N ALA A 173 10.27 22.05 -20.26
CA ALA A 173 9.66 23.35 -19.99
C ALA A 173 10.65 24.41 -19.44
N GLY A 174 11.90 24.03 -19.18
CA GLY A 174 12.91 24.90 -18.60
C GLY A 174 12.65 25.29 -17.14
N VAL A 175 11.91 24.44 -16.41
CA VAL A 175 11.57 24.67 -14.99
C VAL A 175 12.54 23.94 -14.06
N LEU A 176 13.15 22.86 -14.54
CA LEU A 176 14.08 22.04 -13.75
C LEU A 176 15.48 22.05 -14.39
N PRO A 177 16.52 22.44 -13.61
CA PRO A 177 17.89 22.56 -14.12
C PRO A 177 18.71 21.27 -14.05
N PHE A 178 18.21 20.22 -13.37
CA PHE A 178 18.98 19.02 -13.10
C PHE A 178 18.68 17.83 -14.03
N GLU A 179 19.60 16.87 -14.07
CA GLU A 179 19.48 15.66 -14.86
C GLU A 179 18.50 14.67 -14.23
N VAL A 180 17.61 14.10 -15.05
CA VAL A 180 16.57 13.13 -14.60
C VAL A 180 17.14 11.72 -14.49
N LYS A 181 18.21 11.39 -15.21
CA LYS A 181 18.80 10.05 -15.26
C LYS A 181 19.19 9.49 -13.87
N PRO A 182 19.84 10.24 -12.98
CA PRO A 182 20.14 9.73 -11.63
C PRO A 182 18.88 9.44 -10.81
N VAL A 183 17.85 10.27 -10.92
CA VAL A 183 16.56 10.07 -10.22
C VAL A 183 15.84 8.82 -10.75
N PHE A 184 15.87 8.60 -12.06
CA PHE A 184 15.33 7.39 -12.68
C PHE A 184 16.05 6.13 -12.16
N ALA A 185 17.38 6.15 -12.14
CA ALA A 185 18.16 5.02 -11.64
C ALA A 185 17.86 4.71 -10.17
N PHE A 186 17.79 5.75 -9.34
CA PHE A 186 17.38 5.63 -7.93
C PHE A 186 15.99 5.01 -7.80
N ALA A 187 14.99 5.51 -8.54
CA ALA A 187 13.62 5.01 -8.49
C ALA A 187 13.53 3.53 -8.89
N VAL A 188 14.21 3.13 -9.98
CA VAL A 188 14.24 1.73 -10.43
C VAL A 188 14.86 0.82 -9.36
N ASN A 189 15.95 1.23 -8.72
CA ASN A 189 16.55 0.44 -7.64
C ASN A 189 15.61 0.29 -6.45
N ARG A 190 14.92 1.37 -6.04
CA ARG A 190 13.91 1.28 -4.96
C ARG A 190 12.73 0.37 -5.32
N LEU A 191 12.27 0.39 -6.56
CA LEU A 191 11.22 -0.53 -7.02
C LEU A 191 11.66 -2.00 -6.94
N ARG A 192 12.89 -2.31 -7.36
CA ARG A 192 13.44 -3.67 -7.27
C ARG A 192 13.55 -4.15 -5.83
N GLU A 193 14.10 -3.32 -4.95
CA GLU A 193 14.18 -3.62 -3.52
C GLU A 193 12.80 -3.85 -2.90
N ARG A 194 11.84 -3.00 -3.27
CA ARG A 194 10.47 -3.13 -2.78
C ARG A 194 9.79 -4.39 -3.31
N LYS A 195 10.00 -4.74 -4.58
CA LYS A 195 9.49 -5.98 -5.18
C LYS A 195 10.01 -7.21 -4.44
N ALA A 196 11.31 -7.27 -4.17
CA ALA A 196 11.93 -8.35 -3.39
C ALA A 196 11.33 -8.43 -1.97
N PHE A 197 11.23 -7.30 -1.27
CA PHE A 197 10.64 -7.24 0.06
C PHE A 197 9.19 -7.76 0.09
N VAL A 198 8.36 -7.39 -0.88
CA VAL A 198 6.96 -7.84 -0.95
C VAL A 198 6.85 -9.31 -1.39
N ALA A 199 7.78 -9.82 -2.18
CA ALA A 199 7.86 -11.24 -2.52
C ALA A 199 8.13 -12.08 -1.26
N ASP A 200 9.07 -11.64 -0.42
CA ASP A 200 9.42 -12.32 0.83
C ASP A 200 8.30 -12.29 1.87
N MET A 201 7.38 -11.31 1.82
CA MET A 201 6.22 -11.25 2.71
C MET A 201 5.27 -12.45 2.56
N GLY A 202 5.33 -13.18 1.45
CA GLY A 202 4.49 -14.34 1.19
C GLY A 202 5.12 -15.68 1.51
N SER A 203 6.39 -15.70 1.90
CA SER A 203 7.15 -16.94 2.17
C SER A 203 7.23 -17.31 3.65
N SER A 204 6.48 -16.62 4.52
CA SER A 204 6.52 -16.95 5.94
C SER A 204 5.90 -18.32 6.21
N VAL A 205 6.48 -19.05 7.17
CA VAL A 205 5.96 -20.34 7.65
C VAL A 205 4.46 -20.21 8.01
N SER A 206 4.04 -19.06 8.56
CA SER A 206 2.63 -18.81 8.89
C SER A 206 1.72 -18.75 7.67
N GLU A 207 2.14 -18.18 6.55
CA GLU A 207 1.31 -18.12 5.33
C GLU A 207 1.21 -19.49 4.69
N THR A 208 2.31 -20.24 4.64
CA THR A 208 2.31 -21.64 4.18
C THR A 208 1.39 -22.48 5.05
N LEU A 209 1.44 -22.30 6.37
CA LEU A 209 0.57 -22.99 7.31
C LEU A 209 -0.90 -22.57 7.14
N ASN A 210 -1.18 -21.28 7.00
CA ASN A 210 -2.54 -20.79 6.78
C ASN A 210 -3.14 -21.27 5.46
N ASN A 211 -2.35 -21.31 4.39
CA ASN A 211 -2.78 -21.85 3.11
C ASN A 211 -3.06 -23.36 3.24
N TYR A 212 -2.16 -24.09 3.87
CA TYR A 212 -2.33 -25.52 4.13
C TYR A 212 -3.60 -25.81 4.97
N ILE A 213 -3.82 -25.05 6.05
CA ILE A 213 -5.01 -25.15 6.88
C ILE A 213 -6.27 -24.83 6.06
N SER A 214 -6.23 -23.79 5.22
CA SER A 214 -7.37 -23.39 4.39
C SER A 214 -7.72 -24.45 3.33
N GLU A 215 -6.71 -25.01 2.67
CA GLU A 215 -6.89 -26.08 1.68
C GLU A 215 -7.45 -27.37 2.31
N HIS A 216 -7.10 -27.63 3.55
CA HIS A 216 -7.48 -28.86 4.28
C HIS A 216 -8.56 -28.61 5.34
N TRP A 217 -9.26 -27.47 5.27
CA TRP A 217 -10.25 -27.07 6.28
C TRP A 217 -11.29 -28.15 6.61
N SER A 218 -11.77 -28.85 5.58
CA SER A 218 -12.71 -29.95 5.72
C SER A 218 -12.12 -31.22 6.39
N ASN A 219 -10.82 -31.29 6.55
CA ASN A 219 -10.10 -32.41 7.13
C ASN A 219 -9.47 -32.06 8.51
N ILE A 220 -9.89 -30.94 9.09
CA ILE A 220 -9.46 -30.52 10.43
C ILE A 220 -10.42 -31.08 11.44
N LEU A 221 -9.89 -31.80 12.41
CA LEU A 221 -10.64 -32.28 13.56
C LEU A 221 -10.79 -31.16 14.59
N TRP A 222 -12.02 -30.75 14.82
CA TRP A 222 -12.36 -29.73 15.80
C TRP A 222 -12.65 -30.43 17.13
N ILE A 223 -11.91 -30.10 18.19
CA ILE A 223 -12.07 -30.66 19.52
C ILE A 223 -12.47 -29.52 20.45
N LYS A 224 -13.56 -29.72 21.16
CA LYS A 224 -13.93 -28.87 22.29
C LYS A 224 -13.27 -29.49 23.53
N SER A 225 -12.30 -28.80 24.11
CA SER A 225 -11.72 -29.19 25.38
C SER A 225 -12.77 -28.93 26.46
N THR A 226 -13.26 -29.99 27.08
CA THR A 226 -14.01 -29.88 28.32
C THR A 226 -12.99 -29.89 29.46
N ASP A 227 -12.42 -28.74 29.74
CA ASP A 227 -11.52 -28.58 30.90
C ASP A 227 -12.37 -28.39 32.17
N ASP A 228 -13.11 -29.41 32.52
CA ASP A 228 -13.70 -29.58 33.84
C ASP A 228 -12.75 -30.40 34.71
N GLY A 229 -11.52 -29.96 34.93
CA GLY A 229 -10.57 -30.34 35.99
C GLY A 229 -10.69 -31.68 36.74
N ARG A 230 -11.47 -32.64 36.24
CA ARG A 230 -11.62 -34.00 36.74
C ARG A 230 -11.18 -34.98 35.67
N GLY A 231 -9.96 -35.43 35.80
CA GLY A 231 -9.41 -36.50 34.99
C GLY A 231 -10.19 -37.79 35.20
N ASP A 232 -11.24 -38.03 34.46
CA ASP A 232 -11.77 -39.35 34.21
C ASP A 232 -11.18 -39.85 32.89
N ILE A 233 -10.27 -40.80 33.03
CA ILE A 233 -9.52 -41.46 31.95
C ILE A 233 -10.46 -42.38 31.10
N ASP A 234 -11.73 -42.41 31.37
CA ASP A 234 -12.73 -43.25 30.67
C ASP A 234 -13.63 -42.56 29.66
N SER A 235 -13.32 -41.34 29.27
CA SER A 235 -14.03 -40.71 28.14
C SER A 235 -13.64 -41.37 26.84
N ASN A 236 -14.58 -42.14 26.31
CA ASN A 236 -14.52 -42.77 25.00
C ASN A 236 -14.05 -41.76 23.93
N PRO A 237 -13.03 -42.05 23.09
CA PRO A 237 -12.58 -41.17 22.04
C PRO A 237 -13.65 -40.76 20.99
N LEU A 238 -14.85 -41.37 21.09
CA LEU A 238 -16.00 -41.06 20.25
C LEU A 238 -16.84 -39.88 20.73
N ASP A 239 -16.63 -39.34 21.91
CA ASP A 239 -17.24 -38.10 22.42
C ASP A 239 -16.55 -36.83 21.91
N MET A 240 -15.59 -36.99 21.02
CA MET A 240 -15.05 -35.89 20.22
C MET A 240 -16.14 -35.42 19.24
N LEU A 241 -16.93 -34.45 19.65
CA LEU A 241 -17.89 -33.79 18.80
C LEU A 241 -17.14 -33.08 17.68
N ALA A 242 -16.99 -33.76 16.53
CA ALA A 242 -16.91 -33.06 15.26
C ALA A 242 -18.14 -32.15 15.21
N LEU A 243 -17.98 -30.83 15.07
CA LEU A 243 -19.10 -29.94 14.88
C LEU A 243 -19.94 -30.52 13.74
N PRO A 244 -21.27 -30.70 13.90
CA PRO A 244 -22.10 -31.53 13.01
C PRO A 244 -22.16 -31.05 11.57
N GLU A 245 -21.61 -29.91 11.24
CA GLU A 245 -21.63 -29.32 9.90
C GLU A 245 -20.42 -29.68 9.02
N VAL A 246 -19.37 -30.28 9.55
CA VAL A 246 -18.18 -30.63 8.79
C VAL A 246 -17.82 -32.09 9.00
N THR A 247 -18.41 -32.98 8.21
CA THR A 247 -17.94 -34.37 8.15
C THR A 247 -16.61 -34.39 7.40
N PRO A 248 -15.49 -34.79 8.05
CA PRO A 248 -14.20 -34.84 7.38
C PRO A 248 -14.23 -35.78 6.17
N ARG A 249 -13.82 -35.32 5.02
CA ARG A 249 -13.78 -36.09 3.77
C ARG A 249 -12.43 -36.74 3.55
N GLY A 250 -11.88 -37.43 4.54
CA GLY A 250 -10.59 -38.09 4.41
C GLY A 250 -9.84 -38.28 5.70
N LYS A 251 -8.50 -38.46 5.60
CA LYS A 251 -7.65 -38.54 6.80
C LYS A 251 -7.53 -37.17 7.43
N PHE A 252 -7.62 -37.10 8.75
CA PHE A 252 -7.34 -35.89 9.50
C PHE A 252 -5.88 -35.41 9.27
N VAL A 253 -5.69 -34.15 8.99
CA VAL A 253 -4.37 -33.55 8.77
C VAL A 253 -3.96 -32.63 9.91
N ALA A 254 -4.95 -32.14 10.68
CA ALA A 254 -4.69 -31.27 11.83
C ALA A 254 -5.81 -31.40 12.86
N ARG A 255 -5.52 -31.04 14.08
CA ARG A 255 -6.44 -30.95 15.21
C ARG A 255 -6.53 -29.50 15.66
N TYR A 256 -7.73 -28.96 15.79
CA TYR A 256 -7.97 -27.63 16.34
C TYR A 256 -8.68 -27.74 17.71
N GLU A 257 -8.06 -27.17 18.70
CA GLU A 257 -8.60 -27.14 20.07
C GLU A 257 -9.22 -25.77 20.32
N THR A 258 -10.57 -25.74 20.42
CA THR A 258 -11.33 -24.50 20.45
C THR A 258 -11.07 -23.64 21.68
N ASP A 259 -10.87 -24.25 22.83
CA ASP A 259 -10.67 -23.52 24.10
C ASP A 259 -9.28 -22.89 24.20
N VAL A 260 -8.28 -23.50 23.61
CA VAL A 260 -6.88 -23.01 23.61
C VAL A 260 -6.54 -22.27 22.33
N LYS A 261 -7.42 -22.30 21.32
CA LYS A 261 -7.19 -21.73 19.98
C LYS A 261 -5.86 -22.12 19.35
N LYS A 262 -5.47 -23.38 19.53
CA LYS A 262 -4.23 -23.95 19.00
C LYS A 262 -4.51 -25.01 17.95
N VAL A 263 -3.65 -25.07 16.95
CA VAL A 263 -3.61 -26.11 15.91
C VAL A 263 -2.45 -27.03 16.22
N TYR A 264 -2.68 -28.34 16.19
CA TYR A 264 -1.67 -29.37 16.42
C TYR A 264 -1.48 -30.21 15.16
#